data_db098ef24f0fe864e2c80924b6c8a364
#
_entry.id   db098ef24f0fe864e2c80924b6c8a364
#
_cell.length_a   1.000
_cell.length_b   1.000
_cell.length_c   1.000
_cell.angle_alpha   90.00
_cell.angle_beta   90.00
_cell.angle_gamma   90.00
#
_symmetry.space_group_name_H-M   'P 1'
#
loop_
_entity.id
_entity.type
_entity.pdbx_description
1 polymer ?
#
loop_
_entity_poly.entity_id
_entity_poly.type
_entity_poly.pdbx_seq_one_letter_code
_entity_poly.pdbx_strand_id
1 'polypeptide(L)'
;MNVLGIGDQPYDELGGGLKDSLTEYYKVGSLEDYDQVYRAVAFFIFKYGRIDWLESNNEYWLEQDARLRTDFHITSGFQTSDMPRIKYKSKMKEYYARVGIPTARYHLVEGLEDCRAFIAEVGYPVVVKPDNGVGAAHTYKLSCDQDLVRFLEEMPRDVPYIMEEFVHAEVNSYDAIIDADGEPMFETGNVTPMSIMDIVNDNDNSIYYIVKDLPEDTRAAGRAAVKSFGVKSRFVHFEFFRLTRDQEGLGKKGQVIGLEVNMRPCGGFTPDMINFAHSTNVYKIWADMIAFGRSDMPVGEHSFCAFAGRRDGKNFVLDHRALMEKYGPRMRMVDRIPDALSGAMGNQMYVATFPTREEMDAFYRDALECR
;
A
#
# COMPACT_ATOMS: atom_id res chain seq x y z
N MET A 1 -0.64 -25.35 -15.35
CA MET A 1 -0.09 -23.98 -15.49
C MET A 1 1.41 -24.04 -15.25
N ASN A 2 2.22 -23.38 -16.08
CA ASN A 2 3.64 -23.19 -15.79
C ASN A 2 3.81 -21.91 -14.97
N VAL A 3 4.56 -22.00 -13.88
CA VAL A 3 4.94 -20.86 -13.04
C VAL A 3 6.42 -20.59 -13.28
N LEU A 4 6.74 -19.44 -13.85
CA LEU A 4 8.08 -19.06 -14.30
C LEU A 4 8.58 -17.89 -13.46
N GLY A 5 9.73 -18.05 -12.82
CA GLY A 5 10.32 -17.03 -11.96
C GLY A 5 11.49 -16.32 -12.61
N ILE A 6 11.57 -15.00 -12.45
CA ILE A 6 12.77 -14.19 -12.77
C ILE A 6 13.20 -13.50 -11.49
N GLY A 7 14.48 -13.59 -11.16
CA GLY A 7 15.04 -12.92 -9.98
C GLY A 7 16.54 -12.79 -10.03
N ASP A 8 17.09 -11.98 -9.16
CA ASP A 8 18.54 -11.76 -9.02
C ASP A 8 19.18 -12.50 -7.85
N GLN A 9 18.36 -13.19 -7.04
CA GLN A 9 18.82 -14.08 -5.99
C GLN A 9 19.27 -15.45 -6.57
N PRO A 10 20.36 -16.07 -6.08
CA PRO A 10 20.72 -17.44 -6.47
C PRO A 10 19.60 -18.43 -6.17
N TYR A 11 19.37 -19.39 -7.10
CA TYR A 11 18.31 -20.39 -6.93
C TYR A 11 18.40 -21.16 -5.62
N ASP A 12 19.63 -21.51 -5.20
CA ASP A 12 19.85 -22.29 -3.98
C ASP A 12 19.43 -21.56 -2.70
N GLU A 13 19.39 -20.23 -2.75
CA GLU A 13 18.99 -19.37 -1.63
C GLU A 13 17.48 -19.12 -1.57
N LEU A 14 16.72 -19.51 -2.60
CA LEU A 14 15.26 -19.40 -2.60
C LEU A 14 14.65 -20.32 -1.54
N GLY A 15 13.58 -19.89 -0.91
CA GLY A 15 12.81 -20.70 0.03
C GLY A 15 12.26 -21.99 -0.61
N GLY A 16 12.20 -23.08 0.15
CA GLY A 16 11.75 -24.38 -0.35
C GLY A 16 10.38 -24.35 -1.01
N GLY A 17 9.39 -23.71 -0.37
CA GLY A 17 8.05 -23.59 -0.92
C GLY A 17 7.99 -22.83 -2.25
N LEU A 18 8.87 -21.82 -2.45
CA LEU A 18 8.98 -21.10 -3.72
C LEU A 18 9.58 -22.03 -4.80
N LYS A 19 10.67 -22.74 -4.47
CA LYS A 19 11.29 -23.71 -5.40
C LYS A 19 10.30 -24.76 -5.87
N ASP A 20 9.51 -25.32 -4.95
CA ASP A 20 8.51 -26.34 -5.25
C ASP A 20 7.35 -25.82 -6.13
N SER A 21 7.11 -24.51 -6.10
CA SER A 21 6.04 -23.87 -6.87
C SER A 21 6.46 -23.49 -8.29
N LEU A 22 7.78 -23.38 -8.55
CA LEU A 22 8.31 -22.92 -9.84
C LEU A 22 8.46 -24.08 -10.83
N THR A 23 7.99 -23.87 -12.06
CA THR A 23 8.33 -24.74 -13.20
C THR A 23 9.77 -24.49 -13.64
N GLU A 24 10.18 -23.24 -13.67
CA GLU A 24 11.54 -22.82 -13.99
C GLU A 24 11.86 -21.45 -13.38
N TYR A 25 13.14 -21.26 -13.06
CA TYR A 25 13.67 -20.00 -12.56
C TYR A 25 14.80 -19.50 -13.46
N TYR A 26 14.72 -18.25 -13.88
CA TYR A 26 15.76 -17.56 -14.65
C TYR A 26 16.44 -16.51 -13.77
N LYS A 27 17.72 -16.76 -13.43
CA LYS A 27 18.52 -15.81 -12.66
C LYS A 27 19.08 -14.72 -13.58
N VAL A 28 18.82 -13.46 -13.22
CA VAL A 28 19.46 -12.27 -13.81
C VAL A 28 20.54 -11.72 -12.89
N GLY A 29 21.38 -10.83 -13.37
CA GLY A 29 22.39 -10.14 -12.55
C GLY A 29 21.80 -9.07 -11.69
N SER A 30 20.79 -8.34 -12.20
CA SER A 30 20.01 -7.34 -11.52
C SER A 30 18.62 -7.24 -12.14
N LEU A 31 17.58 -7.17 -11.32
CA LEU A 31 16.21 -6.89 -11.76
C LEU A 31 16.05 -5.44 -12.26
N GLU A 32 16.93 -4.52 -11.90
CA GLU A 32 16.95 -3.14 -12.40
C GLU A 32 17.46 -3.02 -13.84
N ASP A 33 18.21 -4.03 -14.32
CA ASP A 33 18.66 -4.09 -15.70
C ASP A 33 17.55 -4.63 -16.58
N TYR A 34 16.82 -3.71 -17.23
CA TYR A 34 15.70 -4.05 -18.10
C TYR A 34 16.06 -5.05 -19.19
N ASP A 35 17.25 -4.92 -19.81
CA ASP A 35 17.66 -5.80 -20.90
C ASP A 35 17.86 -7.23 -20.44
N GLN A 36 18.34 -7.45 -19.22
CA GLN A 36 18.47 -8.79 -18.65
C GLN A 36 17.09 -9.41 -18.39
N VAL A 37 16.16 -8.65 -17.81
CA VAL A 37 14.78 -9.12 -17.55
C VAL A 37 14.04 -9.37 -18.87
N TYR A 38 14.18 -8.48 -19.85
CA TYR A 38 13.62 -8.64 -21.20
C TYR A 38 14.09 -9.97 -21.84
N ARG A 39 15.39 -10.27 -21.78
CA ARG A 39 15.95 -11.53 -22.31
C ARG A 39 15.43 -12.76 -21.57
N ALA A 40 15.22 -12.66 -20.27
CA ALA A 40 14.62 -13.74 -19.49
C ALA A 40 13.17 -14.03 -19.92
N VAL A 41 12.36 -12.97 -20.14
CA VAL A 41 10.99 -13.12 -20.68
C VAL A 41 11.03 -13.70 -22.09
N ALA A 42 11.92 -13.22 -22.96
CA ALA A 42 12.08 -13.76 -24.33
C ALA A 42 12.47 -15.25 -24.33
N PHE A 43 13.38 -15.66 -23.40
CA PHE A 43 13.74 -17.05 -23.21
C PHE A 43 12.55 -17.90 -22.81
N PHE A 44 11.73 -17.44 -21.87
CA PHE A 44 10.54 -18.16 -21.46
C PHE A 44 9.50 -18.28 -22.57
N ILE A 45 9.31 -17.22 -23.37
CA ILE A 45 8.43 -17.26 -24.54
C ILE A 45 8.93 -18.26 -25.57
N PHE A 46 10.25 -18.29 -25.84
CA PHE A 46 10.85 -19.27 -26.75
C PHE A 46 10.63 -20.72 -26.27
N LYS A 47 10.76 -20.96 -24.96
CA LYS A 47 10.70 -22.32 -24.41
C LYS A 47 9.26 -22.82 -24.14
N TYR A 48 8.39 -21.94 -23.67
CA TYR A 48 7.05 -22.29 -23.18
C TYR A 48 5.90 -21.73 -24.02
N GLY A 49 6.21 -20.90 -25.02
CA GLY A 49 5.22 -20.21 -25.81
C GLY A 49 4.76 -18.90 -25.16
N ARG A 50 3.59 -18.42 -25.57
CA ARG A 50 3.05 -17.15 -25.08
C ARG A 50 2.90 -17.13 -23.57
N ILE A 51 3.31 -16.03 -22.97
CA ILE A 51 3.06 -15.74 -21.54
C ILE A 51 1.67 -15.14 -21.40
N ASP A 52 0.83 -15.73 -20.58
CA ASP A 52 -0.54 -15.26 -20.33
C ASP A 52 -0.59 -14.20 -19.23
N TRP A 53 0.34 -14.25 -18.27
CA TRP A 53 0.38 -13.35 -17.12
C TRP A 53 1.81 -13.01 -16.73
N LEU A 54 2.10 -11.72 -16.46
CA LEU A 54 3.37 -11.23 -15.96
C LEU A 54 3.08 -10.21 -14.85
N GLU A 55 3.62 -10.44 -13.65
CA GLU A 55 3.34 -9.59 -12.49
C GLU A 55 4.41 -9.75 -11.41
N SER A 56 4.83 -8.67 -10.78
CA SER A 56 5.67 -8.68 -9.58
C SER A 56 4.88 -8.49 -8.28
N ASN A 57 3.65 -7.95 -8.36
CA ASN A 57 2.86 -7.51 -7.20
C ASN A 57 3.62 -6.50 -6.31
N ASN A 58 4.48 -5.68 -6.90
CA ASN A 58 5.33 -4.74 -6.20
C ASN A 58 5.27 -3.36 -6.87
N GLU A 59 5.10 -2.31 -6.06
CA GLU A 59 4.99 -0.93 -6.55
C GLU A 59 6.25 -0.44 -7.26
N TYR A 60 7.42 -0.86 -6.79
CA TYR A 60 8.70 -0.48 -7.38
C TYR A 60 8.84 -0.97 -8.83
N TRP A 61 8.34 -2.19 -9.13
CA TRP A 61 8.45 -2.81 -10.44
C TRP A 61 7.27 -2.55 -11.38
N LEU A 62 6.26 -1.81 -10.94
CA LEU A 62 5.00 -1.64 -11.67
C LEU A 62 5.18 -1.09 -13.10
N GLU A 63 6.09 -0.11 -13.27
CA GLU A 63 6.41 0.45 -14.59
C GLU A 63 7.18 -0.55 -15.47
N GLN A 64 8.12 -1.28 -14.90
CA GLN A 64 8.86 -2.32 -15.60
C GLN A 64 7.95 -3.47 -16.04
N ASP A 65 7.05 -3.92 -15.16
CA ASP A 65 6.04 -4.93 -15.49
C ASP A 65 5.16 -4.47 -16.66
N ALA A 66 4.71 -3.22 -16.62
CA ALA A 66 3.89 -2.64 -17.69
C ALA A 66 4.65 -2.54 -19.02
N ARG A 67 5.94 -2.16 -18.97
CA ARG A 67 6.80 -2.10 -20.15
C ARG A 67 7.03 -3.47 -20.74
N LEU A 68 7.34 -4.49 -19.94
CA LEU A 68 7.49 -5.88 -20.39
C LEU A 68 6.19 -6.40 -21.02
N ARG A 69 5.03 -6.16 -20.40
CA ARG A 69 3.74 -6.54 -20.97
C ARG A 69 3.50 -5.89 -22.33
N THR A 70 3.82 -4.61 -22.47
CA THR A 70 3.68 -3.86 -23.73
C THR A 70 4.61 -4.42 -24.80
N ASP A 71 5.89 -4.60 -24.50
CA ASP A 71 6.91 -5.05 -25.45
C ASP A 71 6.66 -6.47 -25.95
N PHE A 72 6.14 -7.35 -25.09
CA PHE A 72 5.81 -8.74 -25.45
C PHE A 72 4.34 -8.99 -25.79
N HIS A 73 3.52 -7.95 -25.91
CA HIS A 73 2.09 -8.05 -26.18
C HIS A 73 1.34 -8.98 -25.20
N ILE A 74 1.73 -8.96 -23.92
CA ILE A 74 1.02 -9.63 -22.85
C ILE A 74 -0.15 -8.72 -22.44
N THR A 75 -1.37 -9.09 -22.83
CA THR A 75 -2.55 -8.23 -22.73
C THR A 75 -3.23 -8.25 -21.37
N SER A 76 -2.83 -9.14 -20.47
CA SER A 76 -3.28 -9.17 -19.08
C SER A 76 -2.54 -8.11 -18.24
N GLY A 77 -3.28 -7.32 -17.47
CA GLY A 77 -2.71 -6.27 -16.63
C GLY A 77 -2.45 -4.94 -17.34
N PHE A 78 -1.99 -3.96 -16.58
CA PHE A 78 -1.75 -2.60 -17.06
C PHE A 78 -0.55 -2.54 -18.03
N GLN A 79 -0.69 -1.70 -19.05
CA GLN A 79 0.30 -1.42 -20.07
C GLN A 79 1.04 -0.11 -19.77
N THR A 80 2.12 0.18 -20.51
CA THR A 80 2.87 1.44 -20.36
C THR A 80 1.98 2.69 -20.50
N SER A 81 0.97 2.64 -21.38
CA SER A 81 0.00 3.73 -21.57
C SER A 81 -0.90 3.99 -20.36
N ASP A 82 -1.00 3.03 -19.43
CA ASP A 82 -1.83 3.14 -18.24
C ASP A 82 -1.09 3.80 -17.07
N MET A 83 0.25 3.80 -17.11
CA MET A 83 1.09 4.26 -16.01
C MET A 83 0.77 5.68 -15.52
N PRO A 84 0.51 6.67 -16.38
CA PRO A 84 0.21 8.01 -15.89
C PRO A 84 -0.95 8.03 -14.88
N ARG A 85 -2.04 7.31 -15.12
CA ARG A 85 -3.23 7.33 -14.23
C ARG A 85 -3.07 6.57 -12.93
N ILE A 86 -2.11 5.64 -12.86
CA ILE A 86 -1.93 4.78 -11.68
C ILE A 86 -0.62 5.03 -10.92
N LYS A 87 0.24 5.93 -11.42
CA LYS A 87 1.52 6.30 -10.79
C LYS A 87 1.58 7.76 -10.39
N TYR A 88 0.98 8.67 -11.15
CA TYR A 88 1.04 10.11 -10.87
C TYR A 88 -0.13 10.52 -9.99
N LYS A 89 0.17 11.02 -8.78
CA LYS A 89 -0.85 11.45 -7.80
C LYS A 89 -1.77 12.54 -8.36
N SER A 90 -1.20 13.49 -9.12
CA SER A 90 -1.97 14.53 -9.81
C SER A 90 -2.98 13.93 -10.79
N LYS A 91 -2.61 12.87 -11.52
CA LYS A 91 -3.49 12.19 -12.45
C LYS A 91 -4.53 11.32 -11.77
N MET A 92 -4.20 10.66 -10.66
CA MET A 92 -5.17 9.89 -9.86
C MET A 92 -6.38 10.75 -9.45
N LYS A 93 -6.17 12.03 -9.13
CA LYS A 93 -7.24 12.95 -8.72
C LYS A 93 -8.28 13.17 -9.81
N GLU A 94 -7.87 13.19 -11.08
CA GLU A 94 -8.79 13.28 -12.24
C GLU A 94 -9.74 12.08 -12.29
N TYR A 95 -9.22 10.87 -11.96
CA TYR A 95 -10.02 9.64 -11.97
C TYR A 95 -10.95 9.54 -10.76
N TYR A 96 -10.54 10.02 -9.59
CA TYR A 96 -11.43 10.16 -8.44
C TYR A 96 -12.57 11.14 -8.72
N ALA A 97 -12.26 12.27 -9.33
CA ALA A 97 -13.27 13.28 -9.68
C ALA A 97 -14.36 12.75 -10.64
N ARG A 98 -14.01 11.86 -11.60
CA ARG A 98 -14.96 11.24 -12.55
C ARG A 98 -16.08 10.46 -11.85
N VAL A 99 -15.84 9.97 -10.65
CA VAL A 99 -16.80 9.19 -9.86
C VAL A 99 -17.26 9.93 -8.59
N GLY A 100 -17.01 11.24 -8.53
CA GLY A 100 -17.50 12.09 -7.46
C GLY A 100 -16.81 11.90 -6.11
N ILE A 101 -15.62 11.27 -6.08
CA ILE A 101 -14.81 11.15 -4.86
C ILE A 101 -13.95 12.41 -4.74
N PRO A 102 -14.15 13.23 -3.70
CA PRO A 102 -13.33 14.42 -3.47
C PRO A 102 -11.89 14.02 -3.13
N THR A 103 -10.93 14.90 -3.44
CA THR A 103 -9.52 14.73 -3.10
C THR A 103 -8.98 16.04 -2.53
N ALA A 104 -7.86 16.00 -1.80
CA ALA A 104 -7.18 17.22 -1.38
C ALA A 104 -6.93 18.16 -2.57
N ARG A 105 -7.14 19.46 -2.39
CA ARG A 105 -6.73 20.47 -3.37
C ARG A 105 -5.23 20.38 -3.56
N TYR A 106 -4.77 20.65 -4.76
CA TYR A 106 -3.36 20.45 -5.09
C TYR A 106 -2.84 21.40 -6.15
N HIS A 107 -1.53 21.52 -6.20
CA HIS A 107 -0.79 22.26 -7.20
C HIS A 107 0.49 21.50 -7.57
N LEU A 108 0.87 21.48 -8.84
CA LEU A 108 2.18 20.96 -9.24
C LEU A 108 3.25 22.05 -8.96
N VAL A 109 4.34 21.62 -8.32
CA VAL A 109 5.39 22.58 -7.90
C VAL A 109 6.18 23.05 -9.12
N GLU A 110 5.96 24.30 -9.54
CA GLU A 110 6.65 24.92 -10.67
C GLU A 110 7.61 26.03 -10.19
N GLY A 111 7.21 26.84 -9.21
CA GLY A 111 8.01 27.91 -8.67
C GLY A 111 7.49 28.52 -7.38
N LEU A 112 8.23 29.47 -6.81
CA LEU A 112 7.92 30.07 -5.52
C LEU A 112 6.58 30.82 -5.51
N GLU A 113 6.34 31.65 -6.53
CA GLU A 113 5.14 32.48 -6.58
C GLU A 113 3.87 31.67 -6.80
N ASP A 114 3.95 30.60 -7.63
CA ASP A 114 2.81 29.70 -7.86
C ASP A 114 2.46 28.91 -6.60
N CYS A 115 3.48 28.40 -5.88
CA CYS A 115 3.30 27.75 -4.59
C CYS A 115 2.67 28.71 -3.55
N ARG A 116 3.12 29.95 -3.50
CA ARG A 116 2.55 30.98 -2.61
C ARG A 116 1.10 31.30 -2.94
N ALA A 117 0.76 31.35 -4.23
CA ALA A 117 -0.63 31.57 -4.67
C ALA A 117 -1.53 30.42 -4.20
N PHE A 118 -1.10 29.18 -4.37
CA PHE A 118 -1.85 28.01 -3.87
C PHE A 118 -1.96 28.02 -2.33
N ILE A 119 -0.88 28.33 -1.62
CA ILE A 119 -0.89 28.42 -0.14
C ILE A 119 -1.81 29.55 0.34
N ALA A 120 -1.91 30.66 -0.39
CA ALA A 120 -2.85 31.73 -0.05
C ALA A 120 -4.32 31.27 -0.11
N GLU A 121 -4.63 30.28 -0.97
CA GLU A 121 -5.96 29.67 -1.07
C GLU A 121 -6.24 28.65 0.04
N VAL A 122 -5.27 27.75 0.33
CA VAL A 122 -5.51 26.60 1.22
C VAL A 122 -5.02 26.80 2.65
N GLY A 123 -4.09 27.72 2.87
CA GLY A 123 -3.42 27.95 4.14
C GLY A 123 -2.29 26.94 4.45
N TYR A 124 -1.47 27.30 5.43
CA TYR A 124 -0.51 26.37 6.02
C TYR A 124 -1.21 25.47 7.08
N PRO A 125 -0.70 24.24 7.34
CA PRO A 125 0.40 23.59 6.63
C PRO A 125 -0.05 23.03 5.28
N VAL A 126 0.92 22.80 4.40
CA VAL A 126 0.75 22.02 3.16
C VAL A 126 1.67 20.80 3.17
N VAL A 127 1.34 19.79 2.38
CA VAL A 127 2.17 18.58 2.18
C VAL A 127 2.75 18.60 0.79
N VAL A 128 4.06 18.38 0.67
CA VAL A 128 4.75 18.29 -0.62
C VAL A 128 5.40 16.92 -0.75
N LYS A 129 5.19 16.25 -1.86
CA LYS A 129 5.69 14.89 -2.12
C LYS A 129 5.95 14.68 -3.62
N PRO A 130 6.81 13.72 -4.01
CA PRO A 130 6.96 13.37 -5.42
C PRO A 130 5.63 12.97 -6.04
N ASP A 131 5.31 13.46 -7.23
CA ASP A 131 4.06 13.16 -7.93
C ASP A 131 3.95 11.68 -8.32
N ASN A 132 5.09 11.03 -8.64
CA ASN A 132 5.20 9.61 -8.98
C ASN A 132 5.99 8.78 -7.96
N GLY A 133 6.22 9.31 -6.74
CA GLY A 133 6.98 8.62 -5.69
C GLY A 133 6.25 7.41 -5.10
N VAL A 134 7.02 6.52 -4.47
CA VAL A 134 6.56 5.32 -3.80
C VAL A 134 6.64 5.50 -2.28
N GLY A 135 5.58 5.16 -1.57
CA GLY A 135 5.52 5.28 -0.11
C GLY A 135 5.59 6.73 0.38
N ALA A 136 5.94 6.91 1.65
CA ALA A 136 6.08 8.24 2.27
C ALA A 136 7.47 8.88 2.08
N ALA A 137 8.34 8.29 1.25
CA ALA A 137 9.68 8.81 1.01
C ALA A 137 9.62 10.21 0.37
N HIS A 138 10.46 11.13 0.87
CA HIS A 138 10.51 12.51 0.41
C HIS A 138 9.17 13.28 0.51
N THR A 139 8.37 12.94 1.52
CA THR A 139 7.14 13.68 1.86
C THR A 139 7.46 14.70 2.96
N TYR A 140 7.14 15.97 2.69
CA TYR A 140 7.46 17.10 3.56
C TYR A 140 6.19 17.83 3.97
N LYS A 141 6.06 18.15 5.26
CA LYS A 141 5.04 19.04 5.78
C LYS A 141 5.66 20.44 5.93
N LEU A 142 5.17 21.39 5.15
CA LEU A 142 5.61 22.77 5.21
C LEU A 142 4.64 23.58 6.06
N SER A 143 5.13 24.23 7.10
CA SER A 143 4.30 24.94 8.09
C SER A 143 4.40 26.45 7.98
N CYS A 144 5.35 26.97 7.22
CA CYS A 144 5.56 28.40 7.03
C CYS A 144 6.34 28.68 5.72
N ASP A 145 6.42 29.96 5.36
CA ASP A 145 7.12 30.40 4.12
C ASP A 145 8.63 30.06 4.12
N GLN A 146 9.27 30.03 5.29
CA GLN A 146 10.67 29.61 5.41
C GLN A 146 10.86 28.14 5.03
N ASP A 147 9.92 27.27 5.41
CA ASP A 147 9.95 25.86 5.02
C ASP A 147 9.78 25.70 3.51
N LEU A 148 8.89 26.49 2.88
CA LEU A 148 8.68 26.50 1.43
C LEU A 148 9.96 26.90 0.68
N VAL A 149 10.60 28.01 1.09
CA VAL A 149 11.84 28.48 0.44
C VAL A 149 12.93 27.43 0.55
N ARG A 150 13.15 26.86 1.75
CA ARG A 150 14.14 25.80 1.97
C ARG A 150 13.85 24.57 1.09
N PHE A 151 12.61 24.12 1.07
CA PHE A 151 12.21 22.98 0.23
C PHE A 151 12.54 23.23 -1.25
N LEU A 152 12.21 24.42 -1.80
CA LEU A 152 12.48 24.77 -3.19
C LEU A 152 13.97 24.88 -3.50
N GLU A 153 14.82 25.21 -2.52
CA GLU A 153 16.28 25.24 -2.68
C GLU A 153 16.88 23.83 -2.71
N GLU A 154 16.33 22.91 -1.89
CA GLU A 154 16.90 21.57 -1.64
C GLU A 154 16.28 20.47 -2.54
N MET A 155 15.08 20.70 -3.11
CA MET A 155 14.39 19.67 -3.88
C MET A 155 15.15 19.25 -5.15
N PRO A 156 15.19 17.94 -5.50
CA PRO A 156 15.68 17.46 -6.78
C PRO A 156 14.91 18.07 -7.95
N ARG A 157 15.63 18.58 -8.96
CA ARG A 157 15.03 19.29 -10.11
C ARG A 157 14.47 18.36 -11.19
N ASP A 158 14.87 17.11 -11.18
CA ASP A 158 14.47 16.05 -12.10
C ASP A 158 13.24 15.25 -11.64
N VAL A 159 12.75 15.52 -10.43
CA VAL A 159 11.56 14.88 -9.85
C VAL A 159 10.41 15.88 -9.80
N PRO A 160 9.26 15.58 -10.45
CA PRO A 160 8.07 16.40 -10.31
C PRO A 160 7.47 16.24 -8.91
N TYR A 161 7.12 17.35 -8.27
CA TYR A 161 6.48 17.39 -6.96
C TYR A 161 5.06 17.92 -7.06
N ILE A 162 4.18 17.34 -6.23
CA ILE A 162 2.81 17.80 -5.99
C ILE A 162 2.74 18.41 -4.58
N MET A 163 2.13 19.58 -4.46
CA MET A 163 1.79 20.24 -3.21
C MET A 163 0.31 20.07 -2.96
N GLU A 164 -0.07 19.62 -1.77
CA GLU A 164 -1.47 19.39 -1.39
C GLU A 164 -1.82 20.16 -0.10
N GLU A 165 -3.08 20.59 0.03
CA GLU A 165 -3.58 21.04 1.31
C GLU A 165 -3.41 19.93 2.36
N PHE A 166 -3.12 20.30 3.60
CA PHE A 166 -3.04 19.34 4.69
C PHE A 166 -4.43 18.83 5.08
N VAL A 167 -4.63 17.52 5.03
CA VAL A 167 -5.92 16.90 5.36
C VAL A 167 -5.89 16.37 6.78
N HIS A 168 -6.85 16.80 7.61
CA HIS A 168 -7.02 16.30 8.98
C HIS A 168 -7.85 15.01 8.97
N ALA A 169 -7.18 13.88 8.89
CA ALA A 169 -7.83 12.59 8.67
C ALA A 169 -7.05 11.41 9.27
N GLU A 170 -7.73 10.27 9.39
CA GLU A 170 -7.11 8.96 9.48
C GLU A 170 -7.00 8.34 8.10
N VAL A 171 -5.95 7.58 7.84
CA VAL A 171 -5.81 6.82 6.59
C VAL A 171 -6.58 5.51 6.73
N ASN A 172 -7.46 5.27 5.76
CA ASN A 172 -8.22 4.03 5.62
C ASN A 172 -7.93 3.44 4.24
N SER A 173 -7.97 2.13 4.10
CA SER A 173 -7.80 1.51 2.80
C SER A 173 -9.04 0.74 2.33
N TYR A 174 -9.07 0.52 1.03
CA TYR A 174 -9.84 -0.51 0.37
C TYR A 174 -8.85 -1.48 -0.26
N ASP A 175 -8.81 -2.69 0.29
CA ASP A 175 -7.94 -3.79 -0.16
C ASP A 175 -8.81 -4.86 -0.81
N ALA A 176 -8.58 -5.17 -2.09
CA ALA A 176 -9.46 -6.09 -2.80
C ALA A 176 -8.73 -6.90 -3.87
N ILE A 177 -9.26 -8.09 -4.14
CA ILE A 177 -8.90 -8.90 -5.30
C ILE A 177 -10.02 -8.76 -6.31
N ILE A 178 -9.71 -8.14 -7.44
CA ILE A 178 -10.66 -7.79 -8.50
C ILE A 178 -10.54 -8.81 -9.62
N ASP A 179 -11.65 -9.34 -10.09
CA ASP A 179 -11.71 -10.31 -11.19
C ASP A 179 -11.58 -9.70 -12.59
N ALA A 180 -11.72 -10.51 -13.63
CA ALA A 180 -11.61 -10.09 -15.02
C ALA A 180 -12.76 -9.16 -15.47
N ASP A 181 -13.89 -9.16 -14.78
CA ASP A 181 -15.04 -8.31 -15.07
C ASP A 181 -14.98 -6.98 -14.31
N GLY A 182 -14.03 -6.84 -13.39
CA GLY A 182 -13.87 -5.66 -12.53
C GLY A 182 -14.69 -5.73 -11.25
N GLU A 183 -15.15 -6.93 -10.88
CA GLU A 183 -15.91 -7.15 -9.64
C GLU A 183 -15.00 -7.74 -8.54
N PRO A 184 -15.24 -7.39 -7.27
CA PRO A 184 -14.43 -7.89 -6.17
C PRO A 184 -14.76 -9.34 -5.83
N MET A 185 -13.75 -10.22 -5.89
CA MET A 185 -13.82 -11.59 -5.36
C MET A 185 -13.61 -11.63 -3.84
N PHE A 186 -12.84 -10.68 -3.34
CA PHE A 186 -12.59 -10.46 -1.92
C PHE A 186 -12.35 -8.97 -1.68
N GLU A 187 -12.84 -8.43 -0.57
CA GLU A 187 -12.64 -7.04 -0.19
C GLU A 187 -12.58 -6.87 1.32
N THR A 188 -11.70 -6.00 1.76
CA THR A 188 -11.49 -5.60 3.14
C THR A 188 -10.87 -4.20 3.20
N GLY A 189 -10.36 -3.80 4.36
CA GLY A 189 -9.60 -2.57 4.52
C GLY A 189 -8.75 -2.58 5.77
N ASN A 190 -7.82 -1.66 5.83
CA ASN A 190 -7.07 -1.36 7.03
C ASN A 190 -7.27 0.10 7.46
N VAL A 191 -6.93 0.38 8.71
CA VAL A 191 -6.89 1.73 9.26
C VAL A 191 -5.52 1.97 9.86
N THR A 192 -4.90 3.07 9.46
CA THR A 192 -3.65 3.59 10.03
C THR A 192 -3.97 4.88 10.76
N PRO A 193 -4.15 4.84 12.10
CA PRO A 193 -4.58 6.00 12.88
C PRO A 193 -3.54 7.13 12.91
N MET A 194 -2.27 6.79 12.79
CA MET A 194 -1.15 7.73 12.77
C MET A 194 -0.57 7.81 11.35
N SER A 195 -0.19 9.01 10.93
CA SER A 195 0.50 9.19 9.66
C SER A 195 1.85 8.46 9.66
N ILE A 196 2.14 7.69 8.61
CA ILE A 196 3.46 7.06 8.42
C ILE A 196 4.57 8.12 8.43
N MET A 197 4.30 9.30 7.89
CA MET A 197 5.23 10.43 7.90
C MET A 197 5.58 10.84 9.34
N ASP A 198 4.60 10.96 10.22
CA ASP A 198 4.82 11.33 11.63
C ASP A 198 5.57 10.20 12.37
N ILE A 199 5.19 8.93 12.14
CA ILE A 199 5.88 7.76 12.72
C ILE A 199 7.37 7.74 12.35
N VAL A 200 7.71 8.01 11.10
CA VAL A 200 9.10 8.02 10.62
C VAL A 200 9.86 9.22 11.16
N ASN A 201 9.28 10.42 11.13
CA ASN A 201 9.92 11.66 11.56
C ASN A 201 10.16 11.70 13.08
N ASP A 202 9.19 11.21 13.86
CA ASP A 202 9.25 11.23 15.33
C ASP A 202 9.88 9.95 15.90
N ASN A 203 10.28 9.01 15.05
CA ASN A 203 10.78 7.68 15.45
C ASN A 203 9.83 6.99 16.44
N ASP A 204 8.52 7.08 16.18
CA ASP A 204 7.50 6.55 17.08
C ASP A 204 7.14 5.09 16.78
N ASN A 205 6.38 4.49 17.70
CA ASN A 205 5.83 3.15 17.53
C ASN A 205 4.80 3.17 16.40
N SER A 206 4.70 2.07 15.67
CA SER A 206 3.77 1.95 14.54
C SER A 206 2.56 1.11 14.91
N ILE A 207 1.37 1.57 14.52
CA ILE A 207 0.12 0.82 14.64
C ILE A 207 -0.71 0.91 13.37
N TYR A 208 -1.33 -0.20 12.99
CA TYR A 208 -2.43 -0.25 12.05
C TYR A 208 -3.23 -1.54 12.28
N TYR A 209 -4.42 -1.63 11.77
CA TYR A 209 -5.25 -2.82 11.92
C TYR A 209 -6.12 -3.09 10.71
N ILE A 210 -6.38 -4.37 10.44
CA ILE A 210 -7.41 -4.80 9.50
C ILE A 210 -8.76 -4.68 10.18
N VAL A 211 -9.72 -4.07 9.50
CA VAL A 211 -11.08 -3.93 10.01
C VAL A 211 -11.79 -5.28 10.04
N LYS A 212 -12.63 -5.49 11.06
CA LYS A 212 -13.51 -6.67 11.14
C LYS A 212 -14.51 -6.65 10.00
N ASP A 213 -15.15 -5.52 9.77
CA ASP A 213 -16.14 -5.29 8.73
C ASP A 213 -15.75 -4.00 7.97
N LEU A 214 -15.68 -4.09 6.65
CA LEU A 214 -15.37 -2.94 5.80
C LEU A 214 -16.53 -1.93 5.85
N PRO A 215 -16.29 -0.66 6.24
CA PRO A 215 -17.32 0.37 6.25
C PRO A 215 -17.93 0.55 4.85
N GLU A 216 -19.26 0.70 4.79
CA GLU A 216 -19.99 0.73 3.52
C GLU A 216 -19.61 1.92 2.63
N ASP A 217 -19.31 3.07 3.21
CA ASP A 217 -18.83 4.24 2.47
C ASP A 217 -17.45 4.04 1.86
N THR A 218 -16.52 3.37 2.58
CA THR A 218 -15.21 2.97 2.05
C THR A 218 -15.36 1.93 0.95
N ARG A 219 -16.26 0.96 1.13
CA ARG A 219 -16.60 -0.04 0.11
C ARG A 219 -17.11 0.61 -1.16
N ALA A 220 -18.08 1.51 -1.02
CA ALA A 220 -18.65 2.23 -2.15
C ALA A 220 -17.60 3.07 -2.89
N ALA A 221 -16.75 3.80 -2.16
CA ALA A 221 -15.65 4.58 -2.73
C ALA A 221 -14.63 3.67 -3.44
N GLY A 222 -14.22 2.56 -2.81
CA GLY A 222 -13.28 1.59 -3.40
C GLY A 222 -13.79 0.98 -4.69
N ARG A 223 -15.04 0.51 -4.72
CA ARG A 223 -15.67 -0.06 -5.93
C ARG A 223 -15.85 0.99 -7.04
N ALA A 224 -16.17 2.23 -6.68
CA ALA A 224 -16.24 3.34 -7.65
C ALA A 224 -14.86 3.64 -8.24
N ALA A 225 -13.80 3.64 -7.41
CA ALA A 225 -12.42 3.80 -7.87
C ALA A 225 -11.99 2.64 -8.78
N VAL A 226 -12.28 1.38 -8.42
CA VAL A 226 -12.02 0.20 -9.29
C VAL A 226 -12.56 0.44 -10.71
N LYS A 227 -13.82 0.88 -10.83
CA LYS A 227 -14.46 1.18 -12.13
C LYS A 227 -13.78 2.35 -12.84
N SER A 228 -13.51 3.45 -12.14
CA SER A 228 -12.91 4.65 -12.72
C SER A 228 -11.52 4.40 -13.27
N PHE A 229 -10.70 3.64 -12.54
CA PHE A 229 -9.34 3.29 -12.94
C PHE A 229 -9.26 2.12 -13.92
N GLY A 230 -10.39 1.44 -14.20
CA GLY A 230 -10.47 0.31 -15.12
C GLY A 230 -9.69 -0.91 -14.63
N VAL A 231 -9.76 -1.18 -13.32
CA VAL A 231 -9.04 -2.31 -12.69
C VAL A 231 -9.69 -3.62 -13.07
N LYS A 232 -8.87 -4.60 -13.47
CA LYS A 232 -9.27 -5.97 -13.78
C LYS A 232 -8.18 -6.95 -13.39
N SER A 233 -8.58 -8.13 -12.93
CA SER A 233 -7.71 -9.25 -12.62
C SER A 233 -6.49 -8.83 -11.78
N ARG A 234 -6.73 -8.20 -10.62
CA ARG A 234 -5.66 -7.59 -9.83
C ARG A 234 -5.96 -7.53 -8.36
N PHE A 235 -4.91 -7.65 -7.55
CA PHE A 235 -4.96 -7.21 -6.16
C PHE A 235 -4.72 -5.70 -6.13
N VAL A 236 -5.52 -4.97 -5.35
CA VAL A 236 -5.39 -3.52 -5.16
C VAL A 236 -5.33 -3.13 -3.69
N HIS A 237 -4.66 -2.03 -3.44
CA HIS A 237 -4.60 -1.34 -2.16
C HIS A 237 -4.86 0.15 -2.41
N PHE A 238 -6.10 0.60 -2.21
CA PHE A 238 -6.48 2.00 -2.39
C PHE A 238 -6.55 2.70 -1.06
N GLU A 239 -5.90 3.82 -0.96
CA GLU A 239 -5.89 4.63 0.25
C GLU A 239 -6.89 5.78 0.17
N PHE A 240 -7.57 6.00 1.27
CA PHE A 240 -8.53 7.07 1.47
C PHE A 240 -8.26 7.77 2.79
N PHE A 241 -8.48 9.06 2.84
CA PHE A 241 -8.62 9.79 4.07
C PHE A 241 -10.05 9.70 4.60
N ARG A 242 -10.21 9.49 5.91
CA ARG A 242 -11.47 9.71 6.63
C ARG A 242 -11.31 10.93 7.50
N LEU A 243 -12.04 12.02 7.16
CA LEU A 243 -11.91 13.29 7.85
C LEU A 243 -12.23 13.17 9.35
N THR A 244 -11.34 13.67 10.20
CA THR A 244 -11.55 13.70 11.67
C THR A 244 -12.29 14.93 12.14
N ARG A 245 -12.41 15.96 11.28
CA ARG A 245 -13.14 17.20 11.49
C ARG A 245 -13.69 17.76 10.16
N ASP A 246 -14.60 18.71 10.25
CA ASP A 246 -15.02 19.49 9.06
C ASP A 246 -13.81 20.26 8.53
N GLN A 247 -13.64 20.26 7.20
CA GLN A 247 -12.60 21.03 6.51
C GLN A 247 -13.24 21.77 5.33
N GLU A 248 -13.11 23.10 5.36
CA GLU A 248 -13.70 23.98 4.36
C GLU A 248 -13.11 23.67 2.97
N GLY A 249 -13.98 23.64 1.95
CA GLY A 249 -13.60 23.33 0.58
C GLY A 249 -13.31 21.85 0.31
N LEU A 250 -13.29 20.96 1.33
CA LEU A 250 -12.99 19.54 1.19
C LEU A 250 -14.15 18.64 1.61
N GLY A 251 -14.67 18.80 2.85
CA GLY A 251 -15.76 17.94 3.30
C GLY A 251 -16.08 18.01 4.79
N LYS A 252 -16.97 17.13 5.23
CA LYS A 252 -17.44 17.01 6.62
C LYS A 252 -16.72 15.89 7.36
N LYS A 253 -16.67 15.99 8.70
CA LYS A 253 -16.16 14.91 9.56
C LYS A 253 -16.78 13.57 9.19
N GLY A 254 -15.94 12.55 9.07
CA GLY A 254 -16.32 11.19 8.70
C GLY A 254 -16.35 10.93 7.19
N GLN A 255 -16.33 11.95 6.35
CA GLN A 255 -16.36 11.80 4.88
C GLN A 255 -15.08 11.14 4.37
N VAL A 256 -15.24 10.24 3.38
CA VAL A 256 -14.16 9.56 2.67
C VAL A 256 -13.65 10.44 1.54
N ILE A 257 -12.33 10.64 1.49
CA ILE A 257 -11.61 11.49 0.52
C ILE A 257 -10.53 10.61 -0.16
N GLY A 258 -10.43 10.66 -1.48
CA GLY A 258 -9.43 9.88 -2.23
C GLY A 258 -8.01 10.39 -1.95
N LEU A 259 -7.10 9.44 -1.68
CA LEU A 259 -5.69 9.73 -1.44
C LEU A 259 -4.82 9.17 -2.56
N GLU A 260 -4.71 7.85 -2.67
CA GLU A 260 -3.81 7.17 -3.60
C GLU A 260 -4.35 5.81 -4.02
N VAL A 261 -4.05 5.38 -5.25
CA VAL A 261 -4.32 4.01 -5.71
C VAL A 261 -3.01 3.25 -5.89
N ASN A 262 -2.94 2.07 -5.30
CA ASN A 262 -1.82 1.15 -5.47
C ASN A 262 -2.33 -0.13 -6.14
N MET A 263 -1.78 -0.44 -7.32
CA MET A 263 -2.23 -1.57 -8.15
C MET A 263 -1.52 -2.87 -7.77
N ARG A 264 -1.46 -3.13 -6.47
CA ARG A 264 -0.79 -4.27 -5.84
C ARG A 264 -1.36 -4.50 -4.44
N PRO A 265 -1.09 -5.64 -3.78
CA PRO A 265 -1.43 -5.81 -2.35
C PRO A 265 -0.74 -4.78 -1.47
N CYS A 266 -1.33 -4.47 -0.33
CA CYS A 266 -0.68 -3.65 0.70
C CYS A 266 0.63 -4.30 1.15
N GLY A 267 1.61 -3.48 1.48
CA GLY A 267 2.95 -3.94 1.88
C GLY A 267 3.03 -4.53 3.30
N GLY A 268 4.25 -4.88 3.68
CA GLY A 268 4.54 -5.44 5.00
C GLY A 268 3.85 -6.78 5.23
N PHE A 269 3.28 -6.95 6.43
CA PHE A 269 2.57 -8.16 6.85
C PHE A 269 1.05 -8.08 6.61
N THR A 270 0.58 -7.08 5.89
CA THR A 270 -0.86 -6.81 5.70
C THR A 270 -1.62 -7.98 5.07
N PRO A 271 -1.11 -8.68 4.01
CA PRO A 271 -1.82 -9.84 3.46
C PRO A 271 -2.00 -10.98 4.48
N ASP A 272 -1.00 -11.24 5.33
CA ASP A 272 -1.10 -12.23 6.41
C ASP A 272 -2.10 -11.79 7.47
N MET A 273 -2.10 -10.51 7.83
CA MET A 273 -3.07 -9.94 8.76
C MET A 273 -4.50 -10.03 8.23
N ILE A 274 -4.71 -9.83 6.92
CA ILE A 274 -5.99 -10.03 6.26
C ILE A 274 -6.45 -11.50 6.41
N ASN A 275 -5.53 -12.46 6.20
CA ASN A 275 -5.82 -13.88 6.40
C ASN A 275 -6.26 -14.17 7.83
N PHE A 276 -5.59 -13.60 8.83
CA PHE A 276 -5.96 -13.76 10.24
C PHE A 276 -7.28 -13.06 10.58
N ALA A 277 -7.53 -11.86 10.03
CA ALA A 277 -8.74 -11.10 10.29
C ALA A 277 -9.99 -11.79 9.77
N HIS A 278 -9.91 -12.45 8.61
CA HIS A 278 -11.05 -13.00 7.88
C HIS A 278 -11.03 -14.53 7.78
N SER A 279 -10.12 -15.21 8.49
CA SER A 279 -10.00 -16.68 8.45
C SER A 279 -10.00 -17.24 7.02
N THR A 280 -9.13 -16.66 6.16
CA THR A 280 -9.05 -16.96 4.72
C THR A 280 -7.60 -17.05 4.25
N ASN A 281 -7.37 -17.10 2.94
CA ASN A 281 -6.03 -17.04 2.34
C ASN A 281 -6.07 -16.21 1.04
N VAL A 282 -5.73 -14.91 1.16
CA VAL A 282 -5.76 -13.99 0.01
C VAL A 282 -4.72 -14.33 -1.06
N TYR A 283 -3.61 -14.96 -0.68
CA TYR A 283 -2.62 -15.46 -1.65
C TYR A 283 -3.24 -16.53 -2.57
N LYS A 284 -4.01 -17.44 -1.95
CA LYS A 284 -4.72 -18.48 -2.71
C LYS A 284 -5.86 -17.88 -3.54
N ILE A 285 -6.63 -16.94 -3.01
CA ILE A 285 -7.70 -16.26 -3.78
C ILE A 285 -7.10 -15.59 -5.01
N TRP A 286 -5.98 -14.88 -4.85
CA TRP A 286 -5.30 -14.23 -5.97
C TRP A 286 -4.77 -15.24 -6.99
N ALA A 287 -4.10 -16.29 -6.55
CA ALA A 287 -3.57 -17.35 -7.42
C ALA A 287 -4.69 -18.08 -8.18
N ASP A 288 -5.79 -18.39 -7.51
CA ASP A 288 -6.96 -19.03 -8.11
C ASP A 288 -7.62 -18.09 -9.15
N MET A 289 -7.71 -16.80 -8.85
CA MET A 289 -8.24 -15.79 -9.79
C MET A 289 -7.40 -15.76 -11.08
N ILE A 290 -6.07 -15.74 -10.97
CA ILE A 290 -5.18 -15.75 -12.14
C ILE A 290 -5.31 -17.08 -12.91
N ALA A 291 -5.34 -18.21 -12.20
CA ALA A 291 -5.30 -19.53 -12.83
C ALA A 291 -6.66 -19.99 -13.40
N PHE A 292 -7.77 -19.63 -12.73
CA PHE A 292 -9.08 -20.20 -12.98
C PHE A 292 -10.20 -19.16 -13.16
N GLY A 293 -9.93 -17.88 -12.96
CA GLY A 293 -10.91 -16.78 -12.98
C GLY A 293 -11.90 -16.83 -11.80
N ARG A 294 -11.70 -17.71 -10.83
CA ARG A 294 -12.57 -17.89 -9.64
C ARG A 294 -11.77 -18.50 -8.50
N SER A 295 -12.27 -18.37 -7.28
CA SER A 295 -11.74 -19.07 -6.11
C SER A 295 -12.87 -19.63 -5.27
N ASP A 296 -12.67 -20.85 -4.76
CA ASP A 296 -13.55 -21.50 -3.79
C ASP A 296 -13.01 -21.35 -2.36
N MET A 297 -12.02 -20.45 -2.14
CA MET A 297 -11.43 -20.21 -0.83
C MET A 297 -12.49 -19.61 0.12
N PRO A 298 -12.81 -20.25 1.24
CA PRO A 298 -13.80 -19.73 2.17
C PRO A 298 -13.30 -18.47 2.86
N VAL A 299 -14.24 -17.60 3.20
CA VAL A 299 -14.05 -16.51 4.17
C VAL A 299 -14.79 -16.94 5.44
N GLY A 300 -14.04 -17.01 6.55
CA GLY A 300 -14.56 -17.51 7.82
C GLY A 300 -14.99 -16.42 8.80
N GLU A 301 -14.73 -16.62 10.08
CA GLU A 301 -15.04 -15.62 11.12
C GLU A 301 -14.22 -14.35 10.93
N HIS A 302 -14.87 -13.21 11.14
CA HIS A 302 -14.24 -11.91 11.06
C HIS A 302 -13.80 -11.42 12.45
N SER A 303 -12.60 -10.86 12.50
CA SER A 303 -12.01 -10.22 13.67
C SER A 303 -11.26 -8.96 13.25
N PHE A 304 -11.00 -8.07 14.20
CA PHE A 304 -9.94 -7.09 14.03
C PHE A 304 -8.60 -7.81 14.08
N CYS A 305 -7.65 -7.46 13.20
CA CYS A 305 -6.27 -7.92 13.30
C CYS A 305 -5.35 -6.71 13.48
N ALA A 306 -4.77 -6.60 14.66
CA ALA A 306 -3.95 -5.47 15.08
C ALA A 306 -2.47 -5.74 14.85
N PHE A 307 -1.75 -4.75 14.34
CA PHE A 307 -0.30 -4.69 14.29
C PHE A 307 0.19 -3.65 15.29
N ALA A 308 1.12 -4.03 16.17
CA ALA A 308 1.85 -3.13 17.04
C ALA A 308 3.36 -3.32 16.84
N GLY A 309 4.02 -2.29 16.33
CA GLY A 309 5.47 -2.25 16.10
C GLY A 309 6.15 -1.41 17.15
N ARG A 310 6.96 -2.03 18.02
CA ARG A 310 7.73 -1.37 19.06
C ARG A 310 9.10 -0.94 18.56
N ARG A 311 9.56 0.24 18.98
CA ARG A 311 10.93 0.70 18.78
C ARG A 311 11.85 0.17 19.86
N ASP A 312 13.06 -0.22 19.46
CA ASP A 312 14.13 -0.53 20.39
C ASP A 312 14.53 0.73 21.18
N GLY A 313 14.97 0.54 22.43
CA GLY A 313 15.39 1.63 23.32
C GLY A 313 14.26 2.34 24.06
N LYS A 314 12.98 2.08 23.75
CA LYS A 314 11.85 2.55 24.55
C LYS A 314 11.58 1.63 25.75
N ASN A 315 11.25 2.21 26.91
CA ASN A 315 10.95 1.46 28.15
C ASN A 315 9.44 1.25 28.27
N PHE A 316 8.94 0.13 27.82
CA PHE A 316 7.51 -0.19 27.90
C PHE A 316 7.08 -0.61 29.30
N VAL A 317 5.85 -0.25 29.69
CA VAL A 317 5.25 -0.66 30.98
C VAL A 317 5.14 -2.18 31.05
N LEU A 318 4.57 -2.81 30.01
CA LEU A 318 4.61 -4.26 29.84
C LEU A 318 5.81 -4.62 28.93
N ASP A 319 6.78 -5.33 29.48
CA ASP A 319 7.86 -5.89 28.66
C ASP A 319 7.34 -7.00 27.73
N HIS A 320 8.23 -7.57 26.92
CA HIS A 320 7.86 -8.64 25.99
C HIS A 320 7.18 -9.83 26.69
N ARG A 321 7.74 -10.26 27.82
CA ARG A 321 7.24 -11.42 28.55
C ARG A 321 5.85 -11.17 29.12
N ALA A 322 5.64 -10.05 29.80
CA ALA A 322 4.35 -9.67 30.37
C ALA A 322 3.27 -9.49 29.27
N LEU A 323 3.63 -8.94 28.12
CA LEU A 323 2.72 -8.81 26.97
C LEU A 323 2.33 -10.20 26.44
N MET A 324 3.27 -11.13 26.31
CA MET A 324 3.01 -12.50 25.85
C MET A 324 2.20 -13.30 26.88
N GLU A 325 2.43 -13.12 28.19
CA GLU A 325 1.60 -13.74 29.24
C GLU A 325 0.14 -13.27 29.15
N LYS A 326 -0.09 -11.98 28.87
CA LYS A 326 -1.44 -11.39 28.79
C LYS A 326 -2.17 -11.72 27.49
N TYR A 327 -1.48 -11.62 26.33
CA TYR A 327 -2.08 -11.67 25.01
C TYR A 327 -1.65 -12.88 24.15
N GLY A 328 -0.81 -13.76 24.64
CA GLY A 328 -0.28 -14.92 23.91
C GLY A 328 -1.33 -15.72 23.12
N PRO A 329 -2.50 -16.07 23.71
CA PRO A 329 -3.55 -16.80 22.98
C PRO A 329 -4.15 -16.04 21.79
N ARG A 330 -4.02 -14.72 21.75
CA ARG A 330 -4.49 -13.84 20.68
C ARG A 330 -3.43 -13.58 19.59
N MET A 331 -2.15 -13.84 19.92
CA MET A 331 -1.02 -13.57 19.02
C MET A 331 -1.07 -14.50 17.80
N ARG A 332 -0.80 -13.91 16.64
CA ARG A 332 -0.69 -14.58 15.33
C ARG A 332 0.72 -14.57 14.80
N MET A 333 1.41 -13.44 14.96
CA MET A 333 2.81 -13.29 14.60
C MET A 333 3.52 -12.46 15.67
N VAL A 334 4.72 -12.88 16.03
CA VAL A 334 5.61 -12.14 16.94
C VAL A 334 7.03 -12.35 16.43
N ASP A 335 7.66 -11.29 15.91
CA ASP A 335 8.97 -11.42 15.29
C ASP A 335 9.72 -10.08 15.28
N ARG A 336 11.01 -10.15 14.98
CA ARG A 336 11.83 -8.98 14.67
C ARG A 336 11.54 -8.53 13.25
N ILE A 337 11.41 -7.22 13.08
CA ILE A 337 11.17 -6.62 11.77
C ILE A 337 12.50 -6.46 11.05
N PRO A 338 12.62 -6.90 9.76
CA PRO A 338 13.82 -6.67 8.97
C PRO A 338 14.18 -5.19 8.88
N ASP A 339 15.49 -4.88 8.86
CA ASP A 339 16.01 -3.50 8.85
C ASP A 339 15.41 -2.64 7.73
N ALA A 340 15.18 -3.22 6.56
CA ALA A 340 14.56 -2.54 5.41
C ALA A 340 13.14 -2.01 5.71
N LEU A 341 12.41 -2.60 6.65
CA LEU A 341 11.04 -2.21 7.03
C LEU A 341 10.99 -1.49 8.39
N SER A 342 12.06 -1.56 9.17
CA SER A 342 12.08 -1.07 10.54
C SER A 342 11.78 0.42 10.66
N GLY A 343 12.21 1.23 9.67
CA GLY A 343 11.96 2.67 9.63
C GLY A 343 10.48 3.05 9.76
N ALA A 344 9.59 2.35 9.07
CA ALA A 344 8.16 2.60 9.08
C ALA A 344 7.37 1.75 10.11
N MET A 345 7.89 0.56 10.46
CA MET A 345 7.11 -0.46 11.17
C MET A 345 7.59 -0.74 12.62
N GLY A 346 8.72 -0.17 13.06
CA GLY A 346 9.35 -0.49 14.34
C GLY A 346 10.36 -1.63 14.21
N ASN A 347 10.88 -2.11 15.35
CA ASN A 347 11.92 -3.15 15.38
C ASN A 347 11.38 -4.51 15.83
N GLN A 348 10.35 -4.52 16.69
CA GLN A 348 9.68 -5.72 17.18
C GLN A 348 8.20 -5.65 16.89
N MET A 349 7.65 -6.62 16.17
CA MET A 349 6.22 -6.67 15.88
C MET A 349 5.46 -7.62 16.79
N TYR A 350 4.18 -7.28 16.96
CA TYR A 350 3.14 -8.10 17.56
C TYR A 350 1.90 -7.98 16.69
N VAL A 351 1.43 -9.10 16.15
CA VAL A 351 0.19 -9.20 15.39
C VAL A 351 -0.78 -10.06 16.19
N ALA A 352 -1.96 -9.52 16.49
CA ALA A 352 -2.95 -10.21 17.30
C ALA A 352 -4.38 -9.97 16.79
N THR A 353 -5.30 -10.92 17.04
CA THR A 353 -6.69 -10.84 16.60
C THR A 353 -7.64 -10.62 17.78
N PHE A 354 -8.68 -9.77 17.57
CA PHE A 354 -9.64 -9.38 18.58
C PHE A 354 -11.07 -9.38 18.02
N PRO A 355 -12.07 -9.88 18.78
CA PRO A 355 -13.45 -9.89 18.33
C PRO A 355 -14.11 -8.51 18.39
N THR A 356 -13.61 -7.61 19.28
CA THR A 356 -14.15 -6.26 19.49
C THR A 356 -13.07 -5.17 19.39
N ARG A 357 -13.52 -3.96 19.11
CA ARG A 357 -12.67 -2.78 19.04
C ARG A 357 -12.08 -2.44 20.42
N GLU A 358 -12.85 -2.58 21.48
CA GLU A 358 -12.44 -2.27 22.85
C GLU A 358 -11.28 -3.17 23.31
N GLU A 359 -11.33 -4.48 22.98
CA GLU A 359 -10.24 -5.41 23.29
C GLU A 359 -8.96 -5.06 22.49
N MET A 360 -9.11 -4.69 21.22
CA MET A 360 -8.00 -4.25 20.40
C MET A 360 -7.36 -2.95 20.93
N ASP A 361 -8.19 -1.96 21.31
CA ASP A 361 -7.69 -0.69 21.85
C ASP A 361 -7.01 -0.90 23.20
N ALA A 362 -7.47 -1.87 24.02
CA ALA A 362 -6.78 -2.27 25.25
C ALA A 362 -5.40 -2.88 24.96
N PHE A 363 -5.31 -3.72 23.92
CA PHE A 363 -4.03 -4.28 23.49
C PHE A 363 -3.05 -3.18 23.06
N TYR A 364 -3.48 -2.18 22.28
CA TYR A 364 -2.61 -1.09 21.85
C TYR A 364 -2.10 -0.27 23.03
N ARG A 365 -2.95 0.06 24.01
CA ARG A 365 -2.51 0.74 25.24
C ARG A 365 -1.42 -0.06 25.95
N ASP A 366 -1.67 -1.33 26.22
CA ASP A 366 -0.71 -2.20 26.93
C ASP A 366 0.58 -2.44 26.12
N ALA A 367 0.46 -2.54 24.80
CA ALA A 367 1.61 -2.78 23.95
C ALA A 367 2.52 -1.56 23.79
N LEU A 368 1.98 -0.35 23.90
CA LEU A 368 2.72 0.86 23.52
C LEU A 368 2.95 1.84 24.67
N GLU A 369 2.33 1.63 25.84
CA GLU A 369 2.53 2.49 27.01
C GLU A 369 3.99 2.41 27.48
N CYS A 370 4.65 3.58 27.53
CA CYS A 370 6.01 3.75 28.01
C CYS A 370 6.01 4.28 29.45
N ARG A 371 7.05 3.93 30.23
CA ARG A 371 7.28 4.40 31.61
C ARG A 371 7.80 5.83 31.59
#